data_9c647a7e34838fa5eea4534f2d9f7c24
#
_entry.id   9c647a7e34838fa5eea4534f2d9f7c24
#
_cell.length_a   1.000
_cell.length_b   1.000
_cell.length_c   1.000
_cell.angle_alpha   90.00
_cell.angle_beta   90.00
_cell.angle_gamma   90.00
#
_symmetry.space_group_name_H-M   'P 1'
#
loop_
_entity.id
_entity.type
_entity.pdbx_description
1 polymer ?
#
loop_
_entity_poly.entity_id
_entity_poly.type
_entity_poly.pdbx_seq_one_letter_code
_entity_poly.pdbx_strand_id
1 'polypeptide(L)'
;MVQAIGILPEPLQARLVLAGLFDSPTLKTQVQQIKGWERTDHLGWLSRDELRRVVFDARIGLVLLHPCLSYLRSYPIKLFEYMAAGIPVIASNFPLWRDIVEGAGCGLLVDPLDVQDIADAIQWLLEHSEESLAMGLKGRDAVRSDYNWADEANKLCHLYRRLLGG
;
A
#
# COMPACT_ATOMS: atom_id res chain seq x y z
N MET A 1 -8.65 2.18 -7.71
CA MET A 1 -8.56 0.76 -7.29
C MET A 1 -9.69 -0.10 -7.87
N VAL A 2 -10.96 0.08 -7.47
CA VAL A 2 -12.08 -0.77 -7.94
C VAL A 2 -12.20 -0.78 -9.48
N GLN A 3 -12.10 0.39 -10.14
CA GLN A 3 -12.10 0.46 -11.60
C GLN A 3 -10.95 -0.33 -12.23
N ALA A 4 -9.75 -0.24 -11.67
CA ALA A 4 -8.57 -0.95 -12.17
C ALA A 4 -8.75 -2.48 -12.11
N ILE A 5 -9.31 -3.00 -11.01
CA ILE A 5 -9.66 -4.42 -10.92
C ILE A 5 -10.69 -4.83 -11.97
N GLY A 6 -11.65 -3.94 -12.30
CA GLY A 6 -12.69 -4.20 -13.29
C GLY A 6 -12.20 -4.31 -14.74
N ILE A 7 -11.01 -3.79 -15.05
CA ILE A 7 -10.43 -3.86 -16.40
C ILE A 7 -9.32 -4.92 -16.52
N LEU A 8 -8.91 -5.54 -15.42
CA LEU A 8 -7.93 -6.64 -15.46
C LEU A 8 -8.47 -7.87 -16.21
N PRO A 9 -7.62 -8.58 -16.98
CA PRO A 9 -8.00 -9.82 -17.63
C PRO A 9 -8.57 -10.86 -16.64
N GLU A 10 -9.66 -11.52 -17.04
CA GLU A 10 -10.30 -12.56 -16.20
C GLU A 10 -9.39 -13.73 -15.83
N PRO A 11 -8.48 -14.21 -16.70
CA PRO A 11 -7.59 -15.33 -16.35
C PRO A 11 -6.71 -15.08 -15.13
N LEU A 12 -6.44 -13.80 -14.79
CA LEU A 12 -5.66 -13.46 -13.60
C LEU A 12 -6.41 -13.74 -12.29
N GLN A 13 -7.74 -13.90 -12.33
CA GLN A 13 -8.60 -14.13 -11.15
C GLN A 13 -8.32 -13.19 -9.98
N ALA A 14 -7.81 -11.98 -10.28
CA ALA A 14 -7.45 -10.99 -9.28
C ALA A 14 -8.69 -10.48 -8.56
N ARG A 15 -8.60 -10.37 -7.24
CA ARG A 15 -9.65 -9.80 -6.38
C ARG A 15 -9.08 -8.69 -5.52
N LEU A 16 -9.86 -7.64 -5.32
CA LEU A 16 -9.53 -6.57 -4.39
C LEU A 16 -10.13 -6.90 -3.01
N VAL A 17 -9.29 -6.95 -1.99
CA VAL A 17 -9.76 -7.01 -0.61
C VAL A 17 -9.77 -5.59 -0.05
N LEU A 18 -10.94 -5.11 0.35
CA LEU A 18 -11.15 -3.77 0.88
C LEU A 18 -11.60 -3.85 2.34
N ALA A 19 -10.69 -3.53 3.26
CA ALA A 19 -10.99 -3.42 4.69
C ALA A 19 -11.20 -1.95 5.08
N GLY A 20 -12.25 -1.68 5.85
CA GLY A 20 -12.62 -0.35 6.30
C GLY A 20 -14.09 -0.04 6.08
N LEU A 21 -14.52 1.10 6.60
CA LEU A 21 -15.88 1.61 6.42
C LEU A 21 -15.89 2.68 5.34
N PHE A 22 -16.99 2.80 4.65
CA PHE A 22 -17.23 3.95 3.76
C PHE A 22 -17.65 5.17 4.58
N ASP A 23 -17.12 6.33 4.21
CA ASP A 23 -17.46 7.60 4.86
C ASP A 23 -18.95 7.96 4.74
N SER A 24 -19.61 7.46 3.71
CA SER A 24 -21.04 7.66 3.53
C SER A 24 -21.73 6.50 2.79
N PRO A 25 -23.04 6.26 3.05
CA PRO A 25 -23.82 5.30 2.27
C PRO A 25 -23.87 5.62 0.77
N THR A 26 -23.88 6.91 0.42
CA THR A 26 -23.89 7.37 -0.97
C THR A 26 -22.61 6.94 -1.69
N LEU A 27 -21.45 7.15 -1.07
CA LEU A 27 -20.18 6.69 -1.63
C LEU A 27 -20.16 5.18 -1.82
N LYS A 28 -20.63 4.42 -0.83
CA LYS A 28 -20.75 2.96 -0.93
C LYS A 28 -21.60 2.56 -2.14
N THR A 29 -22.79 3.15 -2.30
CA THR A 29 -23.68 2.86 -3.43
C THR A 29 -23.00 3.19 -4.78
N GLN A 30 -22.31 4.32 -4.87
CA GLN A 30 -21.58 4.71 -6.09
C GLN A 30 -20.48 3.70 -6.44
N VAL A 31 -19.68 3.28 -5.44
CA VAL A 31 -18.59 2.32 -5.67
C VAL A 31 -19.12 0.95 -6.06
N GLN A 32 -20.28 0.54 -5.51
CA GLN A 32 -20.94 -0.73 -5.85
C GLN A 32 -21.44 -0.81 -7.30
N GLN A 33 -21.59 0.32 -7.98
CA GLN A 33 -21.98 0.38 -9.40
C GLN A 33 -20.79 0.26 -10.35
N ILE A 34 -19.56 0.31 -9.83
CA ILE A 34 -18.34 0.19 -10.65
C ILE A 34 -18.13 -1.28 -11.04
N LYS A 35 -17.81 -1.54 -12.31
CA LYS A 35 -17.61 -2.90 -12.87
C LYS A 35 -16.70 -3.80 -12.03
N GLY A 36 -15.66 -3.27 -11.40
CA GLY A 36 -14.75 -4.04 -10.55
C GLY A 36 -15.31 -4.42 -9.17
N TRP A 37 -16.51 -3.97 -8.80
CA TRP A 37 -17.09 -4.28 -7.50
C TRP A 37 -17.40 -5.77 -7.32
N GLU A 38 -17.82 -6.46 -8.34
CA GLU A 38 -18.06 -7.91 -8.32
C GLU A 38 -16.82 -8.75 -8.03
N ARG A 39 -15.64 -8.13 -8.25
CA ARG A 39 -14.31 -8.68 -7.93
C ARG A 39 -13.70 -8.03 -6.67
N THR A 40 -14.54 -7.42 -5.82
CA THR A 40 -14.12 -6.73 -4.60
C THR A 40 -14.76 -7.37 -3.38
N ASP A 41 -13.93 -7.85 -2.46
CA ASP A 41 -14.34 -8.38 -1.17
C ASP A 41 -14.29 -7.26 -0.14
N HIS A 42 -15.44 -6.64 0.17
CA HIS A 42 -15.54 -5.61 1.19
C HIS A 42 -15.80 -6.22 2.57
N LEU A 43 -14.77 -6.20 3.42
CA LEU A 43 -14.77 -6.86 4.73
C LEU A 43 -15.29 -5.96 5.86
N GLY A 44 -15.57 -4.68 5.59
CA GLY A 44 -15.95 -3.73 6.64
C GLY A 44 -14.82 -3.45 7.62
N TRP A 45 -15.18 -3.07 8.85
CA TRP A 45 -14.18 -2.84 9.90
C TRP A 45 -13.61 -4.16 10.41
N LEU A 46 -12.29 -4.22 10.54
CA LEU A 46 -11.56 -5.36 11.06
C LEU A 46 -10.77 -4.98 12.30
N SER A 47 -10.65 -5.91 13.25
CA SER A 47 -9.67 -5.81 14.32
C SER A 47 -8.23 -5.90 13.79
N ARG A 48 -7.24 -5.53 14.61
CA ARG A 48 -5.83 -5.62 14.22
C ARG A 48 -5.41 -7.03 13.81
N ASP A 49 -5.88 -8.03 14.52
CA ASP A 49 -5.49 -9.42 14.26
C ASP A 49 -6.14 -9.97 12.99
N GLU A 50 -7.39 -9.59 12.72
CA GLU A 50 -8.06 -9.91 11.46
C GLU A 50 -7.38 -9.21 10.28
N LEU A 51 -7.05 -7.91 10.42
CA LEU A 51 -6.34 -7.17 9.37
C LEU A 51 -4.96 -7.79 9.07
N ARG A 52 -4.22 -8.22 10.10
CA ARG A 52 -2.93 -8.91 9.92
C ARG A 52 -3.06 -10.17 9.06
N ARG A 53 -4.11 -10.97 9.29
CA ARG A 53 -4.37 -12.18 8.48
C ARG A 53 -4.64 -11.80 7.02
N VAL A 54 -5.50 -10.80 6.79
CA VAL A 54 -5.80 -10.31 5.45
C VAL A 54 -4.55 -9.81 4.73
N VAL A 55 -3.71 -9.05 5.42
CA VAL A 55 -2.45 -8.55 4.85
C VAL A 55 -1.48 -9.70 4.56
N PHE A 56 -1.43 -10.71 5.42
CA PHE A 56 -0.54 -11.86 5.24
C PHE A 56 -0.91 -12.72 4.03
N ASP A 57 -2.21 -12.80 3.71
CA ASP A 57 -2.74 -13.54 2.56
C ASP A 57 -2.72 -12.70 1.26
N ALA A 58 -2.42 -11.40 1.35
CA ALA A 58 -2.40 -10.51 0.21
C ALA A 58 -1.12 -10.72 -0.63
N ARG A 59 -1.25 -10.63 -1.95
CA ARG A 59 -0.12 -10.68 -2.89
C ARG A 59 0.46 -9.32 -3.21
N ILE A 60 -0.34 -8.24 -3.09
CA ILE A 60 0.03 -6.86 -3.44
C ILE A 60 -0.62 -5.92 -2.43
N GLY A 61 0.13 -4.95 -1.92
CA GLY A 61 -0.36 -3.86 -1.08
C GLY A 61 -0.64 -2.61 -1.91
N LEU A 62 -1.87 -2.08 -1.86
CA LEU A 62 -2.25 -0.87 -2.60
C LEU A 62 -2.23 0.37 -1.70
N VAL A 63 -1.35 1.32 -2.01
CA VAL A 63 -1.20 2.61 -1.32
C VAL A 63 -1.54 3.75 -2.28
N LEU A 64 -2.80 3.80 -2.71
CA LEU A 64 -3.28 4.72 -3.72
C LEU A 64 -4.15 5.80 -3.09
N LEU A 65 -3.67 7.04 -3.11
CA LEU A 65 -4.35 8.23 -2.63
C LEU A 65 -4.35 9.30 -3.71
N HIS A 66 -5.43 10.08 -3.77
CA HIS A 66 -5.49 11.24 -4.66
C HIS A 66 -4.49 12.32 -4.23
N PRO A 67 -3.89 13.09 -5.16
CA PRO A 67 -2.94 14.13 -4.83
C PRO A 67 -3.62 15.27 -4.08
N CYS A 68 -3.25 15.44 -2.82
CA CYS A 68 -3.58 16.62 -2.02
C CYS A 68 -2.38 16.98 -1.14
N LEU A 69 -2.31 18.23 -0.68
CA LEU A 69 -1.14 18.74 0.03
C LEU A 69 -0.77 17.92 1.28
N SER A 70 -1.77 17.38 1.98
CA SER A 70 -1.53 16.55 3.17
C SER A 70 -0.88 15.22 2.79
N TYR A 71 -1.32 14.55 1.73
CA TYR A 71 -0.76 13.26 1.30
C TYR A 71 0.60 13.41 0.63
N LEU A 72 0.83 14.50 -0.10
CA LEU A 72 2.14 14.78 -0.71
C LEU A 72 3.25 15.01 0.33
N ARG A 73 2.89 15.34 1.59
CA ARG A 73 3.82 15.66 2.68
C ARG A 73 3.77 14.68 3.85
N SER A 74 3.10 13.55 3.71
CA SER A 74 2.95 12.55 4.77
C SER A 74 3.44 11.17 4.33
N TYR A 75 3.84 10.38 5.31
CA TYR A 75 4.18 8.97 5.12
C TYR A 75 2.97 8.11 5.47
N PRO A 76 2.44 7.31 4.54
CA PRO A 76 1.30 6.45 4.81
C PRO A 76 1.73 5.22 5.61
N ILE A 77 1.17 5.03 6.80
CA ILE A 77 1.51 3.89 7.69
C ILE A 77 1.38 2.55 6.95
N LYS A 78 0.32 2.38 6.15
CA LYS A 78 0.07 1.15 5.39
C LYS A 78 1.18 0.79 4.39
N LEU A 79 1.98 1.77 3.90
CA LEU A 79 3.15 1.48 3.09
C LEU A 79 4.14 0.61 3.86
N PHE A 80 4.49 1.04 5.06
CA PHE A 80 5.42 0.31 5.93
C PHE A 80 4.83 -1.00 6.47
N GLU A 81 3.51 -1.07 6.68
CA GLU A 81 2.83 -2.31 7.09
C GLU A 81 2.92 -3.37 5.98
N TYR A 82 2.71 -3.01 4.72
CA TYR A 82 2.87 -3.92 3.58
C TYR A 82 4.34 -4.32 3.38
N MET A 83 5.27 -3.36 3.46
CA MET A 83 6.70 -3.65 3.42
C MET A 83 7.11 -4.62 4.53
N ALA A 84 6.65 -4.39 5.78
CA ALA A 84 6.93 -5.26 6.92
C ALA A 84 6.35 -6.67 6.75
N ALA A 85 5.20 -6.80 6.09
CA ALA A 85 4.60 -8.08 5.72
C ALA A 85 5.37 -8.81 4.60
N GLY A 86 6.27 -8.13 3.91
CA GLY A 86 7.07 -8.70 2.83
C GLY A 86 6.28 -8.86 1.53
N ILE A 87 5.26 -8.02 1.30
CA ILE A 87 4.51 -7.99 0.05
C ILE A 87 4.87 -6.73 -0.75
N PRO A 88 4.96 -6.82 -2.09
CA PRO A 88 5.25 -5.68 -2.93
C PRO A 88 4.14 -4.65 -2.86
N VAL A 89 4.47 -3.38 -3.04
CA VAL A 89 3.52 -2.29 -3.00
C VAL A 89 3.30 -1.66 -4.37
N ILE A 90 2.07 -1.21 -4.64
CA ILE A 90 1.77 -0.25 -5.69
C ILE A 90 1.38 1.04 -4.99
N ALA A 91 2.15 2.10 -5.17
CA ALA A 91 1.95 3.36 -4.48
C ALA A 91 1.75 4.52 -5.45
N SER A 92 1.00 5.56 -5.01
CA SER A 92 0.90 6.81 -5.75
C SER A 92 2.29 7.43 -5.93
N ASN A 93 2.59 7.89 -7.14
CA ASN A 93 3.88 8.47 -7.50
C ASN A 93 4.08 9.87 -6.90
N PHE A 94 4.12 9.92 -5.55
CA PHE A 94 4.40 11.14 -4.80
C PHE A 94 5.88 11.21 -4.42
N PRO A 95 6.51 12.41 -4.37
CA PRO A 95 7.94 12.54 -4.15
C PRO A 95 8.47 11.76 -2.94
N LEU A 96 7.86 11.96 -1.75
CA LEU A 96 8.27 11.26 -0.52
C LEU A 96 8.09 9.73 -0.59
N TRP A 97 7.07 9.26 -1.29
CA TRP A 97 6.81 7.83 -1.41
C TRP A 97 7.70 7.18 -2.45
N ARG A 98 8.04 7.95 -3.50
CA ARG A 98 9.03 7.51 -4.51
C ARG A 98 10.37 7.22 -3.86
N ASP A 99 10.87 8.13 -3.02
CA ASP A 99 12.15 7.95 -2.34
C ASP A 99 12.20 6.64 -1.53
N ILE A 100 11.07 6.25 -0.92
CA ILE A 100 10.96 4.98 -0.18
C ILE A 100 10.86 3.79 -1.13
N VAL A 101 9.91 3.83 -2.06
CA VAL A 101 9.58 2.66 -2.91
C VAL A 101 10.72 2.33 -3.86
N GLU A 102 11.31 3.34 -4.53
CA GLU A 102 12.47 3.15 -5.41
C GLU A 102 13.74 2.87 -4.60
N GLY A 103 13.96 3.61 -3.50
CA GLY A 103 15.13 3.42 -2.64
C GLY A 103 15.22 2.01 -2.06
N ALA A 104 14.11 1.44 -1.64
CA ALA A 104 14.03 0.06 -1.18
C ALA A 104 13.89 -0.95 -2.32
N GLY A 105 13.45 -0.54 -3.52
CA GLY A 105 13.10 -1.43 -4.63
C GLY A 105 11.96 -2.38 -4.28
N CYS A 106 10.96 -1.88 -3.53
CA CYS A 106 9.93 -2.70 -2.89
C CYS A 106 8.57 -2.70 -3.62
N GLY A 107 8.48 -2.10 -4.81
CA GLY A 107 7.21 -2.02 -5.53
C GLY A 107 7.23 -1.12 -6.75
N LEU A 108 6.05 -0.75 -7.20
CA LEU A 108 5.82 0.08 -8.37
C LEU A 108 5.12 1.39 -8.00
N LEU A 109 5.41 2.44 -8.77
CA LEU A 109 4.79 3.75 -8.63
C LEU A 109 3.88 4.02 -9.82
N VAL A 110 2.69 4.54 -9.54
CA VAL A 110 1.67 4.81 -10.56
C VAL A 110 1.05 6.19 -10.39
N ASP A 111 0.49 6.74 -11.46
CA ASP A 111 -0.43 7.86 -11.35
C ASP A 111 -1.75 7.37 -10.69
N PRO A 112 -2.10 7.84 -9.48
CA PRO A 112 -3.31 7.41 -8.80
C PRO A 112 -4.62 7.84 -9.50
N LEU A 113 -4.54 8.71 -10.49
CA LEU A 113 -5.67 9.16 -11.31
C LEU A 113 -5.81 8.38 -12.61
N ASP A 114 -4.79 7.64 -13.02
CA ASP A 114 -4.81 6.79 -14.21
C ASP A 114 -5.20 5.35 -13.83
N VAL A 115 -6.39 4.96 -14.24
CA VAL A 115 -6.94 3.62 -13.96
C VAL A 115 -6.16 2.53 -14.71
N GLN A 116 -5.66 2.85 -15.91
CA GLN A 116 -4.90 1.90 -16.74
C GLN A 116 -3.52 1.66 -16.14
N ASP A 117 -2.81 2.71 -15.73
CA ASP A 117 -1.50 2.62 -15.10
C ASP A 117 -1.56 1.74 -13.82
N ILE A 118 -2.62 1.92 -13.02
CA ILE A 118 -2.87 1.06 -11.84
C ILE A 118 -3.11 -0.39 -12.25
N ALA A 119 -3.92 -0.63 -13.28
CA ALA A 119 -4.23 -1.99 -13.74
C ALA A 119 -2.99 -2.69 -14.30
N ASP A 120 -2.20 -1.99 -15.11
CA ASP A 120 -0.98 -2.52 -15.72
C ASP A 120 0.05 -2.89 -14.63
N ALA A 121 0.20 -2.07 -13.60
CA ALA A 121 1.07 -2.37 -12.46
C ALA A 121 0.59 -3.61 -11.67
N ILE A 122 -0.73 -3.75 -11.44
CA ILE A 122 -1.30 -4.94 -10.78
C ILE A 122 -1.05 -6.18 -11.64
N GLN A 123 -1.35 -6.11 -12.94
CA GLN A 123 -1.16 -7.21 -13.87
C GLN A 123 0.30 -7.64 -13.89
N TRP A 124 1.22 -6.69 -14.03
CA TRP A 124 2.64 -6.98 -14.06
C TRP A 124 3.12 -7.75 -12.82
N LEU A 125 2.76 -7.28 -11.62
CA LEU A 125 3.14 -7.96 -10.37
C LEU A 125 2.51 -9.36 -10.23
N LEU A 126 1.32 -9.59 -10.78
CA LEU A 126 0.66 -10.90 -10.74
C LEU A 126 1.30 -11.89 -11.72
N GLU A 127 1.76 -11.40 -12.88
CA GLU A 127 2.39 -12.21 -13.93
C GLU A 127 3.88 -12.49 -13.65
N HIS A 128 4.56 -11.60 -12.90
CA HIS A 128 6.00 -11.71 -12.57
C HIS A 128 6.19 -12.05 -11.09
N SER A 129 5.82 -13.28 -10.73
CA SER A 129 5.76 -13.70 -9.31
C SER A 129 7.12 -13.73 -8.61
N GLU A 130 8.22 -14.02 -9.32
CA GLU A 130 9.56 -14.03 -8.73
C GLU A 130 10.05 -12.62 -8.40
N GLU A 131 9.88 -11.68 -9.33
CA GLU A 131 10.22 -10.27 -9.14
C GLU A 131 9.36 -9.63 -8.06
N SER A 132 8.07 -9.95 -8.06
CA SER A 132 7.09 -9.53 -7.05
C SER A 132 7.52 -9.97 -5.66
N LEU A 133 7.89 -11.24 -5.49
CA LEU A 133 8.42 -11.77 -4.24
C LEU A 133 9.73 -11.07 -3.83
N ALA A 134 10.64 -10.87 -4.77
CA ALA A 134 11.90 -10.19 -4.51
C ALA A 134 11.69 -8.75 -4.04
N MET A 135 10.73 -8.00 -4.63
CA MET A 135 10.35 -6.66 -4.18
C MET A 135 9.79 -6.69 -2.74
N GLY A 136 8.91 -7.63 -2.43
CA GLY A 136 8.37 -7.79 -1.08
C GLY A 136 9.46 -8.04 -0.03
N LEU A 137 10.42 -8.93 -0.34
CA LEU A 137 11.56 -9.22 0.55
C LEU A 137 12.45 -7.99 0.77
N LYS A 138 12.76 -7.23 -0.28
CA LYS A 138 13.52 -5.97 -0.17
C LYS A 138 12.79 -4.96 0.71
N GLY A 139 11.47 -4.82 0.55
CA GLY A 139 10.65 -3.96 1.41
C GLY A 139 10.75 -4.35 2.88
N ARG A 140 10.65 -5.64 3.19
CA ARG A 140 10.78 -6.15 4.56
C ARG A 140 12.16 -5.89 5.15
N ASP A 141 13.20 -6.05 4.37
CA ASP A 141 14.57 -5.79 4.82
C ASP A 141 14.79 -4.29 5.06
N ALA A 142 14.28 -3.40 4.19
CA ALA A 142 14.34 -1.96 4.38
C ALA A 142 13.60 -1.50 5.66
N VAL A 143 12.44 -2.10 5.99
CA VAL A 143 11.76 -1.79 7.26
C VAL A 143 12.61 -2.20 8.46
N ARG A 144 13.31 -3.33 8.40
CA ARG A 144 14.17 -3.80 9.50
C ARG A 144 15.41 -2.94 9.69
N SER A 145 16.02 -2.45 8.59
CA SER A 145 17.25 -1.65 8.64
C SER A 145 17.00 -0.15 8.84
N ASP A 146 16.01 0.42 8.13
CA ASP A 146 15.93 1.88 7.99
C ASP A 146 14.64 2.48 8.57
N TYR A 147 13.54 1.71 8.62
CA TYR A 147 12.21 2.23 9.02
C TYR A 147 11.68 1.54 10.28
N ASN A 148 12.56 1.29 11.27
CA ASN A 148 12.16 0.64 12.52
C ASN A 148 12.07 1.65 13.68
N TRP A 149 11.14 1.38 14.60
CA TRP A 149 10.90 2.27 15.73
C TRP A 149 12.07 2.35 16.72
N ALA A 150 12.90 1.33 16.81
CA ALA A 150 14.03 1.33 17.74
C ALA A 150 15.05 2.44 17.38
N ASP A 151 15.36 2.58 16.10
CA ASP A 151 16.28 3.63 15.62
C ASP A 151 15.64 5.01 15.73
N GLU A 152 14.36 5.16 15.39
CA GLU A 152 13.65 6.44 15.55
C GLU A 152 13.54 6.86 17.02
N ALA A 153 13.26 5.92 17.93
CA ALA A 153 13.26 6.18 19.37
C ALA A 153 14.64 6.63 19.86
N ASN A 154 15.72 6.02 19.39
CA ASN A 154 17.08 6.43 19.74
C ASN A 154 17.40 7.83 19.24
N LYS A 155 17.02 8.18 17.99
CA LYS A 155 17.17 9.54 17.44
C LYS A 155 16.39 10.56 18.26
N LEU A 156 15.17 10.23 18.66
CA LEU A 156 14.33 11.09 19.50
C LEU A 156 14.95 11.29 20.88
N CYS A 157 15.39 10.23 21.54
CA CYS A 157 16.07 10.33 22.84
C CYS A 157 17.34 11.18 22.76
N HIS A 158 18.12 11.02 21.69
CA HIS A 158 19.33 11.82 21.47
C HIS A 158 19.01 13.31 21.28
N LEU A 159 17.95 13.62 20.51
CA LEU A 159 17.46 14.99 20.34
C LEU A 159 17.07 15.63 21.68
N TYR A 160 16.28 14.91 22.51
CA TYR A 160 15.90 15.42 23.82
C TYR A 160 17.08 15.66 24.76
N ARG A 161 18.04 14.75 24.82
CA ARG A 161 19.28 14.95 25.62
C ARG A 161 20.00 16.21 25.19
N ARG A 162 20.17 16.42 23.88
CA ARG A 162 20.83 17.63 23.34
C ARG A 162 20.07 18.92 23.68
N LEU A 163 18.73 18.90 23.65
CA LEU A 163 17.91 20.09 23.95
C LEU A 163 17.85 20.40 25.46
N LEU A 164 17.94 19.40 26.31
CA LEU A 164 17.85 19.54 27.77
C LEU A 164 19.23 19.74 28.43
N GLY A 165 20.30 19.80 27.66
CA GLY A 165 21.65 20.13 28.16
C GLY A 165 22.31 19.00 28.96
N GLY A 166 21.94 17.74 28.69
CA GLY A 166 22.56 16.55 29.26
C GLY A 166 23.66 16.02 28.37
#